data_03ae380f392b3e6f9a3fe6fa5e3226ea
#
_entry.id   03ae380f392b3e6f9a3fe6fa5e3226ea
#
_cell.length_a   1.000
_cell.length_b   1.000
_cell.length_c   1.000
_cell.angle_alpha   90.00
_cell.angle_beta   90.00
_cell.angle_gamma   90.00
#
_symmetry.space_group_name_H-M   'P 1'
#
loop_
_entity.id
_entity.type
_entity.pdbx_description
1 polymer ?
#
loop_
_entity_poly.entity_id
_entity_poly.type
_entity_poly.pdbx_seq_one_letter_code
_entity_poly.pdbx_strand_id
1 'polypeptide(L)'
;YDTTDYENIDPQYGTLDDFQKLLTACHDRGIRVILDLAMNHSSSRHPWFLQATEYLKNLPEGAQPDPSECPYVDYYHFSREAQSGYAQVNGTDWYYEARFWDGMPDLDLQNEAVRREFEQVADFWLDMGVDGFRLDAVKEYVTGSVEDNVEILSWFADYVHGKAPENYLVCECWTDQNTYAQYYASGVDSMFDFTFADKSGIIANVVNGKSSAASYAKN
;
A
#
# COMPACT_ATOMS: atom_id res chain seq x y z
N TYR A 1 5.97 3.58 -7.58
CA TYR A 1 5.41 3.12 -6.29
C TYR A 1 6.40 3.24 -5.12
N ASP A 2 7.67 3.57 -5.31
CA ASP A 2 8.62 3.88 -4.24
C ASP A 2 8.40 5.31 -3.70
N THR A 3 7.40 5.48 -2.85
CA THR A 3 6.94 6.77 -2.32
C THR A 3 7.96 7.38 -1.36
N THR A 4 8.40 8.60 -1.64
CA THR A 4 9.34 9.36 -0.79
C THR A 4 8.67 10.41 0.10
N ASP A 5 7.41 10.77 -0.23
CA ASP A 5 6.60 11.74 0.50
C ASP A 5 5.13 11.42 0.18
N TYR A 6 4.34 11.06 1.19
CA TYR A 6 2.94 10.66 1.02
C TYR A 6 1.96 11.84 0.94
N GLU A 7 2.41 13.06 1.24
CA GLU A 7 1.56 14.25 1.34
C GLU A 7 1.93 15.31 0.28
N ASN A 8 2.52 14.87 -0.84
CA ASN A 8 2.94 15.79 -1.89
C ASN A 8 2.69 15.23 -3.29
N ILE A 9 2.83 16.09 -4.28
CA ILE A 9 2.77 15.75 -5.71
C ILE A 9 4.17 15.77 -6.29
N ASP A 10 4.53 14.75 -7.08
CA ASP A 10 5.79 14.74 -7.81
C ASP A 10 5.86 16.00 -8.71
N PRO A 11 6.93 16.83 -8.60
CA PRO A 11 7.06 18.06 -9.37
C PRO A 11 6.94 17.89 -10.89
N GLN A 12 7.11 16.67 -11.42
CA GLN A 12 6.89 16.37 -12.83
C GLN A 12 5.41 16.46 -13.24
N TYR A 13 4.49 16.31 -12.30
CA TYR A 13 3.03 16.35 -12.52
C TYR A 13 2.41 17.68 -12.11
N GLY A 14 3.10 18.48 -11.29
CA GLY A 14 2.62 19.79 -10.85
C GLY A 14 2.81 20.02 -9.35
N THR A 15 1.94 20.82 -8.80
CA THR A 15 1.92 21.23 -7.39
C THR A 15 0.63 20.81 -6.70
N LEU A 16 0.56 20.92 -5.38
CA LEU A 16 -0.70 20.74 -4.63
C LEU A 16 -1.80 21.70 -5.12
N ASP A 17 -1.45 22.92 -5.50
CA ASP A 17 -2.40 23.89 -6.08
C ASP A 17 -2.95 23.43 -7.43
N ASP A 18 -2.13 22.78 -8.26
CA ASP A 18 -2.58 22.22 -9.53
C ASP A 18 -3.47 21.00 -9.32
N PHE A 19 -3.16 20.18 -8.32
CA PHE A 19 -3.99 19.06 -7.92
C PHE A 19 -5.36 19.54 -7.38
N GLN A 20 -5.38 20.59 -6.55
CA GLN A 20 -6.64 21.19 -6.07
C GLN A 20 -7.51 21.72 -7.21
N LYS A 21 -6.90 22.33 -8.23
CA LYS A 21 -7.64 22.76 -9.45
C LYS A 21 -8.19 21.56 -10.21
N LEU A 22 -7.44 20.45 -10.31
CA LEU A 22 -7.89 19.22 -10.92
C LEU A 22 -9.11 18.64 -10.17
N LEU A 23 -9.04 18.54 -8.83
CA LEU A 23 -10.16 18.07 -8.00
C LEU A 23 -11.42 18.91 -8.24
N THR A 24 -11.29 20.23 -8.16
CA THR A 24 -12.42 21.15 -8.41
C THR A 24 -13.01 20.93 -9.81
N ALA A 25 -12.16 20.84 -10.84
CA ALA A 25 -12.63 20.65 -12.21
C ALA A 25 -13.28 19.29 -12.45
N CYS A 26 -12.87 18.24 -11.74
CA CYS A 26 -13.49 16.92 -11.76
C CYS A 26 -14.87 16.95 -11.07
N HIS A 27 -14.93 17.50 -9.85
CA HIS A 27 -16.16 17.58 -9.09
C HIS A 27 -17.24 18.44 -9.77
N ASP A 28 -16.88 19.55 -10.40
CA ASP A 28 -17.79 20.38 -11.22
C ASP A 28 -18.44 19.60 -12.37
N ARG A 29 -17.85 18.46 -12.75
CA ARG A 29 -18.33 17.56 -13.81
C ARG A 29 -18.95 16.27 -13.28
N GLY A 30 -19.10 16.14 -11.96
CA GLY A 30 -19.60 14.94 -11.30
C GLY A 30 -18.61 13.75 -11.36
N ILE A 31 -17.30 14.02 -11.54
CA ILE A 31 -16.25 12.99 -11.55
C ILE A 31 -15.63 12.92 -10.17
N ARG A 32 -15.64 11.73 -9.58
CA ARG A 32 -14.95 11.43 -8.33
C ARG A 32 -13.47 11.11 -8.60
N VAL A 33 -12.60 11.48 -7.67
CA VAL A 33 -11.14 11.30 -7.79
C VAL A 33 -10.65 10.50 -6.60
N ILE A 34 -10.06 9.35 -6.88
CA ILE A 34 -9.36 8.54 -5.86
C ILE A 34 -7.85 8.56 -6.12
N LEU A 35 -7.06 8.44 -5.06
CA LEU A 35 -5.61 8.36 -5.16
C LEU A 35 -5.11 6.93 -4.97
N ASP A 36 -4.02 6.62 -5.66
CA ASP A 36 -3.27 5.38 -5.44
C ASP A 36 -2.44 5.52 -4.15
N LEU A 37 -2.62 4.61 -3.19
CA LEU A 37 -1.96 4.64 -1.89
C LEU A 37 -1.21 3.33 -1.64
N ALA A 38 0.12 3.40 -1.73
CA ALA A 38 1.01 2.28 -1.45
C ALA A 38 1.36 2.24 0.05
N MET A 39 0.52 1.58 0.87
CA MET A 39 0.78 1.46 2.31
C MET A 39 1.74 0.32 2.65
N ASN A 40 1.88 -0.68 1.77
CA ASN A 40 2.73 -1.85 2.02
C ASN A 40 4.20 -1.47 2.23
N HIS A 41 4.70 -0.46 1.55
CA HIS A 41 6.11 -0.11 1.50
C HIS A 41 6.31 1.37 1.26
N SER A 42 7.47 1.88 1.66
CA SER A 42 7.94 3.21 1.28
C SER A 42 9.10 3.11 0.28
N SER A 43 9.59 4.25 -0.19
CA SER A 43 10.90 4.29 -0.85
C SER A 43 12.04 4.06 0.16
N SER A 44 13.11 3.41 -0.29
CA SER A 44 14.38 3.40 0.46
C SER A 44 14.99 4.80 0.63
N ARG A 45 14.42 5.82 -0.02
CA ARG A 45 14.77 7.23 0.14
C ARG A 45 13.78 8.01 1.03
N HIS A 46 12.76 7.34 1.57
CA HIS A 46 11.83 7.95 2.50
C HIS A 46 12.55 8.36 3.80
N PRO A 47 12.25 9.52 4.38
CA PRO A 47 12.90 9.98 5.63
C PRO A 47 12.85 8.97 6.77
N TRP A 48 11.78 8.19 6.92
CA TRP A 48 11.67 7.14 7.93
C TRP A 48 12.75 6.07 7.75
N PHE A 49 12.89 5.54 6.53
CA PHE A 49 13.86 4.49 6.24
C PHE A 49 15.31 5.00 6.33
N LEU A 50 15.57 6.21 5.87
CA LEU A 50 16.92 6.81 5.97
C LEU A 50 17.33 6.99 7.43
N GLN A 51 16.44 7.47 8.29
CA GLN A 51 16.74 7.63 9.72
C GLN A 51 16.93 6.27 10.42
N ALA A 52 16.07 5.28 10.14
CA ALA A 52 16.22 3.93 10.68
C ALA A 52 17.57 3.31 10.28
N THR A 53 17.91 3.37 8.99
CA THR A 53 19.16 2.76 8.50
C THR A 53 20.41 3.50 8.98
N GLU A 54 20.35 4.82 9.12
CA GLU A 54 21.45 5.60 9.70
C GLU A 54 21.66 5.27 11.18
N TYR A 55 20.58 5.11 11.94
CA TYR A 55 20.66 4.66 13.32
C TYR A 55 21.29 3.26 13.42
N LEU A 56 20.84 2.30 12.61
CA LEU A 56 21.37 0.93 12.59
C LEU A 56 22.87 0.87 12.24
N LYS A 57 23.35 1.74 11.33
CA LYS A 57 24.77 1.84 10.96
C LYS A 57 25.66 2.28 12.12
N ASN A 58 25.13 3.11 13.00
CA ASN A 58 25.85 3.66 14.15
C ASN A 58 25.68 2.82 15.42
N LEU A 59 24.86 1.76 15.36
CA LEU A 59 24.61 0.91 16.51
C LEU A 59 25.85 0.08 16.86
N PRO A 60 26.26 -0.01 18.14
CA PRO A 60 27.39 -0.85 18.57
C PRO A 60 27.16 -2.32 18.17
N GLU A 61 28.25 -3.02 17.89
CA GLU A 61 28.21 -4.46 17.58
C GLU A 61 27.47 -5.24 18.68
N GLY A 62 26.49 -6.05 18.28
CA GLY A 62 25.67 -6.86 19.19
C GLY A 62 24.55 -6.10 19.90
N ALA A 63 24.48 -4.77 19.78
CA ALA A 63 23.39 -3.99 20.36
C ALA A 63 22.07 -4.24 19.61
N GLN A 64 20.95 -4.14 20.32
CA GLN A 64 19.61 -4.15 19.72
C GLN A 64 19.13 -2.72 19.47
N PRO A 65 18.33 -2.49 18.42
CA PRO A 65 17.71 -1.18 18.20
C PRO A 65 16.81 -0.79 19.37
N ASP A 66 16.79 0.50 19.68
CA ASP A 66 15.92 1.08 20.71
C ASP A 66 14.95 2.08 20.04
N PRO A 67 13.64 1.76 19.95
CA PRO A 67 12.65 2.66 19.36
C PRO A 67 12.49 3.99 20.11
N SER A 68 12.92 4.06 21.36
CA SER A 68 12.92 5.32 22.11
C SER A 68 13.99 6.31 21.63
N GLU A 69 15.06 5.81 20.99
CA GLU A 69 16.11 6.61 20.37
C GLU A 69 15.82 6.89 18.89
N CYS A 70 15.26 5.91 18.19
CA CYS A 70 14.85 6.03 16.80
C CYS A 70 13.54 5.25 16.55
N PRO A 71 12.38 5.90 16.59
CA PRO A 71 11.08 5.21 16.42
C PRO A 71 10.94 4.48 15.09
N TYR A 72 11.64 4.93 14.07
CA TYR A 72 11.55 4.36 12.72
C TYR A 72 12.18 2.97 12.56
N VAL A 73 12.94 2.47 13.56
CA VAL A 73 13.42 1.09 13.52
C VAL A 73 12.30 0.06 13.68
N ASP A 74 11.16 0.47 14.26
CA ASP A 74 9.97 -0.36 14.38
C ASP A 74 8.95 -0.12 13.26
N TYR A 75 9.24 0.77 12.30
CA TYR A 75 8.37 0.98 11.14
C TYR A 75 8.60 -0.06 10.05
N TYR A 76 9.72 -0.80 10.11
CA TYR A 76 10.14 -1.80 9.14
C TYR A 76 10.58 -3.09 9.82
N HIS A 77 10.50 -4.19 9.10
CA HIS A 77 10.98 -5.49 9.59
C HIS A 77 12.49 -5.63 9.41
N PHE A 78 13.27 -5.23 10.42
CA PHE A 78 14.72 -5.43 10.41
C PHE A 78 15.12 -6.76 11.05
N SER A 79 16.17 -7.40 10.51
CA SER A 79 16.73 -8.66 11.00
C SER A 79 18.25 -8.70 10.83
N ARG A 80 18.96 -9.43 11.69
CA ARG A 80 20.38 -9.77 11.47
C ARG A 80 20.55 -11.06 10.63
N GLU A 81 19.47 -11.73 10.31
CA GLU A 81 19.49 -12.95 9.50
C GLU A 81 19.03 -12.64 8.09
N ALA A 82 19.82 -13.07 7.10
CA ALA A 82 19.40 -13.00 5.69
C ALA A 82 18.22 -13.96 5.45
N GLN A 83 17.14 -13.43 4.89
CA GLN A 83 15.92 -14.17 4.61
C GLN A 83 15.49 -13.97 3.16
N SER A 84 14.63 -14.85 2.66
CA SER A 84 14.02 -14.65 1.34
C SER A 84 13.09 -13.43 1.37
N GLY A 85 13.23 -12.53 0.39
CA GLY A 85 12.48 -11.27 0.35
C GLY A 85 13.08 -10.15 1.21
N TYR A 86 14.29 -10.36 1.75
CA TYR A 86 15.03 -9.35 2.51
C TYR A 86 16.23 -8.84 1.72
N ALA A 87 16.51 -7.54 1.84
CA ALA A 87 17.69 -6.88 1.31
C ALA A 87 18.62 -6.42 2.44
N GLN A 88 19.91 -6.32 2.17
CA GLN A 88 20.88 -5.89 3.18
C GLN A 88 20.95 -4.36 3.28
N VAL A 89 20.98 -3.84 4.51
CA VAL A 89 21.35 -2.45 4.76
C VAL A 89 22.85 -2.30 4.52
N ASN A 90 23.19 -1.57 3.46
CA ASN A 90 24.57 -1.43 3.01
C ASN A 90 25.53 -1.02 4.13
N GLY A 91 26.61 -1.79 4.28
CA GLY A 91 27.67 -1.54 5.27
C GLY A 91 27.37 -2.04 6.68
N THR A 92 26.33 -2.84 6.86
CA THR A 92 25.94 -3.44 8.15
C THR A 92 25.67 -4.93 8.01
N ASP A 93 25.41 -5.60 9.13
CA ASP A 93 24.87 -6.97 9.20
C ASP A 93 23.33 -7.00 9.34
N TRP A 94 22.66 -5.88 9.13
CA TRP A 94 21.22 -5.77 9.15
C TRP A 94 20.60 -6.02 7.77
N TYR A 95 19.42 -6.65 7.77
CA TYR A 95 18.55 -6.87 6.62
C TYR A 95 17.17 -6.28 6.90
N TYR A 96 16.44 -5.91 5.86
CA TYR A 96 15.07 -5.40 5.93
C TYR A 96 14.18 -6.11 4.91
N GLU A 97 12.91 -6.29 5.23
CA GLU A 97 11.96 -6.86 4.30
C GLU A 97 11.76 -5.94 3.08
N ALA A 98 11.78 -6.51 1.88
CA ALA A 98 11.62 -5.82 0.61
C ALA A 98 11.05 -6.78 -0.43
N ARG A 99 9.74 -7.04 -0.34
CA ARG A 99 9.03 -8.07 -1.14
C ARG A 99 9.12 -7.82 -2.63
N PHE A 100 9.09 -6.56 -3.05
CA PHE A 100 9.11 -6.18 -4.46
C PHE A 100 10.53 -6.00 -4.98
N TRP A 101 11.32 -5.20 -4.30
CA TRP A 101 12.75 -4.99 -4.59
C TRP A 101 13.39 -4.13 -3.48
N ASP A 102 14.72 -4.09 -3.43
CA ASP A 102 15.52 -3.43 -2.38
C ASP A 102 15.30 -1.91 -2.26
N GLY A 103 14.74 -1.26 -3.29
CA GLY A 103 14.33 0.15 -3.24
C GLY A 103 12.98 0.42 -2.56
N MET A 104 12.24 -0.63 -2.20
CA MET A 104 10.90 -0.56 -1.63
C MET A 104 10.83 -1.39 -0.33
N PRO A 105 11.38 -0.86 0.80
CA PRO A 105 11.30 -1.51 2.10
C PRO A 105 9.85 -1.60 2.57
N ASP A 106 9.45 -2.79 3.03
CA ASP A 106 8.10 -3.06 3.52
C ASP A 106 7.90 -2.47 4.92
N LEU A 107 6.73 -1.85 5.12
CA LEU A 107 6.32 -1.22 6.37
C LEU A 107 5.60 -2.22 7.27
N ASP A 108 5.82 -2.12 8.58
CA ASP A 108 5.07 -2.89 9.58
C ASP A 108 3.71 -2.26 9.86
N LEU A 109 2.69 -2.64 9.09
CA LEU A 109 1.31 -2.18 9.28
C LEU A 109 0.62 -2.80 10.52
N GLN A 110 1.26 -3.70 11.25
CA GLN A 110 0.80 -4.13 12.57
C GLN A 110 1.24 -3.14 13.67
N ASN A 111 2.20 -2.26 13.37
CA ASN A 111 2.63 -1.21 14.28
C ASN A 111 1.64 -0.03 14.28
N GLU A 112 1.07 0.27 15.45
CA GLU A 112 0.13 1.38 15.62
C GLU A 112 0.71 2.76 15.26
N ALA A 113 2.02 2.96 15.37
CA ALA A 113 2.65 4.22 14.98
C ALA A 113 2.62 4.39 13.46
N VAL A 114 2.89 3.33 12.70
CA VAL A 114 2.77 3.33 11.23
C VAL A 114 1.31 3.54 10.81
N ARG A 115 0.36 2.88 11.49
CA ARG A 115 -1.07 3.11 11.23
C ARG A 115 -1.45 4.59 11.41
N ARG A 116 -0.98 5.24 12.49
CA ARG A 116 -1.24 6.67 12.72
C ARG A 116 -0.65 7.59 11.64
N GLU A 117 0.50 7.24 11.07
CA GLU A 117 1.03 7.99 9.92
C GLU A 117 0.06 7.90 8.73
N PHE A 118 -0.46 6.71 8.41
CA PHE A 118 -1.42 6.55 7.31
C PHE A 118 -2.80 7.15 7.61
N GLU A 119 -3.21 7.24 8.86
CA GLU A 119 -4.38 8.04 9.24
C GLU A 119 -4.18 9.53 8.91
N GLN A 120 -3.00 10.09 9.22
CA GLN A 120 -2.67 11.48 8.89
C GLN A 120 -2.60 11.69 7.37
N VAL A 121 -1.96 10.79 6.65
CA VAL A 121 -1.93 10.82 5.17
C VAL A 121 -3.35 10.77 4.59
N ALA A 122 -4.21 9.90 5.11
CA ALA A 122 -5.61 9.85 4.68
C ALA A 122 -6.35 11.17 4.98
N ASP A 123 -6.18 11.73 6.18
CA ASP A 123 -6.76 13.02 6.55
C ASP A 123 -6.31 14.13 5.60
N PHE A 124 -5.01 14.22 5.33
CA PHE A 124 -4.46 15.22 4.42
C PHE A 124 -5.15 15.22 3.04
N TRP A 125 -5.31 14.05 2.43
CA TRP A 125 -5.91 13.96 1.10
C TRP A 125 -7.44 14.09 1.11
N LEU A 126 -8.11 13.53 2.12
CA LEU A 126 -9.57 13.65 2.26
C LEU A 126 -9.98 15.10 2.56
N ASP A 127 -9.21 15.82 3.39
CA ASP A 127 -9.43 17.25 3.67
C ASP A 127 -9.21 18.13 2.42
N MET A 128 -8.34 17.71 1.50
CA MET A 128 -8.21 18.34 0.18
C MET A 128 -9.40 18.08 -0.73
N GLY A 129 -10.23 17.08 -0.46
CA GLY A 129 -11.40 16.71 -1.24
C GLY A 129 -11.23 15.48 -2.14
N VAL A 130 -10.23 14.65 -1.89
CA VAL A 130 -10.12 13.32 -2.54
C VAL A 130 -11.27 12.44 -2.10
N ASP A 131 -11.84 11.65 -3.02
CA ASP A 131 -13.06 10.86 -2.78
C ASP A 131 -12.75 9.41 -2.33
N GLY A 132 -11.49 9.10 -2.03
CA GLY A 132 -11.07 7.78 -1.56
C GLY A 132 -9.73 7.32 -2.12
N PHE A 133 -9.45 6.03 -2.01
CA PHE A 133 -8.14 5.47 -2.35
C PHE A 133 -8.22 4.16 -3.13
N ARG A 134 -7.24 3.96 -4.00
CA ARG A 134 -6.88 2.63 -4.48
C ARG A 134 -5.74 2.12 -3.61
N LEU A 135 -5.94 1.01 -2.92
CA LEU A 135 -4.97 0.40 -2.02
C LEU A 135 -4.12 -0.61 -2.76
N ASP A 136 -2.82 -0.31 -2.85
CA ASP A 136 -1.83 -1.14 -3.54
C ASP A 136 -1.49 -2.40 -2.74
N ALA A 137 -1.31 -3.53 -3.44
CA ALA A 137 -0.70 -4.77 -2.97
C ALA A 137 -1.22 -5.30 -1.61
N VAL A 138 -2.52 -5.21 -1.35
CA VAL A 138 -3.11 -5.49 -0.03
C VAL A 138 -2.86 -6.89 0.53
N LYS A 139 -2.50 -7.87 -0.30
CA LYS A 139 -2.16 -9.21 0.17
C LYS A 139 -0.74 -9.33 0.73
N GLU A 140 0.09 -8.31 0.53
CA GLU A 140 1.48 -8.29 0.98
C GLU A 140 1.68 -7.54 2.31
N TYR A 141 0.64 -6.90 2.87
CA TYR A 141 0.70 -6.15 4.13
C TYR A 141 1.25 -6.99 5.29
N VAL A 142 0.83 -8.25 5.39
CA VAL A 142 1.46 -9.30 6.19
C VAL A 142 1.62 -10.53 5.32
N THR A 143 2.84 -10.80 4.91
CA THR A 143 3.14 -11.87 3.97
C THR A 143 2.61 -13.23 4.45
N GLY A 144 1.73 -13.81 3.64
CA GLY A 144 1.19 -15.16 3.88
C GLY A 144 0.02 -15.25 4.85
N SER A 145 -0.46 -14.12 5.42
CA SER A 145 -1.60 -14.11 6.34
C SER A 145 -2.79 -13.34 5.75
N VAL A 146 -3.82 -14.05 5.31
CA VAL A 146 -5.09 -13.43 4.88
C VAL A 146 -5.80 -12.77 6.06
N GLU A 147 -5.79 -13.38 7.23
CA GLU A 147 -6.46 -12.90 8.44
C GLU A 147 -5.90 -11.54 8.88
N ASP A 148 -4.56 -11.43 8.98
CA ASP A 148 -3.91 -10.18 9.38
C ASP A 148 -4.09 -9.08 8.32
N ASN A 149 -4.04 -9.44 7.03
CA ASN A 149 -4.32 -8.49 5.94
C ASN A 149 -5.75 -7.94 6.00
N VAL A 150 -6.73 -8.80 6.30
CA VAL A 150 -8.14 -8.39 6.48
C VAL A 150 -8.29 -7.49 7.70
N GLU A 151 -7.60 -7.77 8.81
CA GLU A 151 -7.61 -6.92 10.01
C GLU A 151 -7.07 -5.51 9.71
N ILE A 152 -5.90 -5.43 9.03
CA ILE A 152 -5.30 -4.15 8.64
C ILE A 152 -6.22 -3.36 7.70
N LEU A 153 -6.82 -4.04 6.72
CA LEU A 153 -7.78 -3.40 5.82
C LEU A 153 -9.04 -2.94 6.57
N SER A 154 -9.53 -3.71 7.56
CA SER A 154 -10.69 -3.32 8.38
C SER A 154 -10.40 -2.04 9.15
N TRP A 155 -9.23 -1.94 9.79
CA TRP A 155 -8.80 -0.72 10.45
C TRP A 155 -8.85 0.48 9.51
N PHE A 156 -8.24 0.37 8.32
CA PHE A 156 -8.15 1.49 7.39
C PHE A 156 -9.51 1.83 6.75
N ALA A 157 -10.33 0.80 6.43
CA ALA A 157 -11.67 1.01 5.90
C ALA A 157 -12.58 1.72 6.93
N ASP A 158 -12.56 1.27 8.18
CA ASP A 158 -13.32 1.91 9.26
C ASP A 158 -12.88 3.36 9.46
N TYR A 159 -11.58 3.65 9.39
CA TYR A 159 -11.06 5.00 9.50
C TYR A 159 -11.56 5.91 8.37
N VAL A 160 -11.38 5.49 7.13
CA VAL A 160 -11.74 6.29 5.93
C VAL A 160 -13.25 6.48 5.81
N HIS A 161 -14.06 5.43 6.01
CA HIS A 161 -15.52 5.52 6.00
C HIS A 161 -16.06 6.29 7.21
N GLY A 162 -15.35 6.28 8.34
CA GLY A 162 -15.65 7.09 9.50
C GLY A 162 -15.55 8.60 9.25
N LYS A 163 -14.70 9.03 8.28
CA LYS A 163 -14.63 10.44 7.86
C LYS A 163 -15.83 10.84 6.99
N ALA A 164 -16.16 10.01 6.00
CA ALA A 164 -17.36 10.12 5.18
C ALA A 164 -17.73 8.75 4.59
N PRO A 165 -18.97 8.26 4.76
CA PRO A 165 -19.37 6.93 4.28
C PRO A 165 -19.30 6.74 2.76
N GLU A 166 -19.26 7.83 2.01
CA GLU A 166 -19.15 7.84 0.54
C GLU A 166 -17.70 7.77 0.03
N ASN A 167 -16.69 7.84 0.90
CA ASN A 167 -15.30 7.64 0.51
C ASN A 167 -15.11 6.22 0.00
N TYR A 168 -14.46 6.08 -1.17
CA TYR A 168 -14.40 4.81 -1.88
C TYR A 168 -13.04 4.14 -1.78
N LEU A 169 -13.04 2.86 -1.42
CA LEU A 169 -11.85 2.04 -1.32
C LEU A 169 -11.88 0.89 -2.35
N VAL A 170 -10.92 0.89 -3.28
CA VAL A 170 -10.69 -0.22 -4.19
C VAL A 170 -9.32 -0.83 -3.95
N CYS A 171 -9.22 -2.15 -3.83
CA CYS A 171 -8.00 -2.84 -3.46
C CYS A 171 -7.40 -3.64 -4.61
N GLU A 172 -6.07 -3.62 -4.72
CA GLU A 172 -5.34 -4.53 -5.56
C GLU A 172 -4.91 -5.77 -4.79
N CYS A 173 -5.52 -6.91 -5.12
CA CYS A 173 -5.23 -8.20 -4.50
C CYS A 173 -4.94 -9.24 -5.59
N TRP A 174 -3.66 -9.44 -5.93
CA TRP A 174 -3.22 -10.41 -6.93
C TRP A 174 -3.24 -11.84 -6.38
N THR A 175 -4.42 -12.46 -6.39
CA THR A 175 -4.63 -13.84 -5.95
C THR A 175 -5.83 -14.46 -6.66
N ASP A 176 -6.17 -15.71 -6.35
CA ASP A 176 -7.37 -16.37 -6.87
C ASP A 176 -8.66 -15.82 -6.23
N GLN A 177 -9.80 -16.03 -6.91
CA GLN A 177 -11.10 -15.51 -6.50
C GLN A 177 -11.52 -15.95 -5.07
N ASN A 178 -11.24 -17.20 -4.69
CA ASN A 178 -11.63 -17.68 -3.37
C ASN A 178 -10.85 -16.99 -2.26
N THR A 179 -9.61 -16.63 -2.54
CA THR A 179 -8.75 -15.92 -1.60
C THR A 179 -9.15 -14.44 -1.52
N TYR A 180 -9.24 -13.71 -2.64
CA TYR A 180 -9.57 -12.29 -2.56
C TYR A 180 -11.00 -12.04 -2.06
N ALA A 181 -11.93 -12.99 -2.28
CA ALA A 181 -13.28 -12.87 -1.73
C ALA A 181 -13.30 -12.76 -0.19
N GLN A 182 -12.30 -13.30 0.50
CA GLN A 182 -12.19 -13.20 1.96
C GLN A 182 -11.86 -11.77 2.41
N TYR A 183 -11.18 -11.00 1.57
CA TYR A 183 -10.80 -9.60 1.87
C TYR A 183 -12.01 -8.66 1.95
N TYR A 184 -13.16 -9.00 1.35
CA TYR A 184 -14.39 -8.21 1.51
C TYR A 184 -14.92 -8.19 2.96
N ALA A 185 -14.47 -9.12 3.82
CA ALA A 185 -14.78 -9.07 5.25
C ALA A 185 -14.20 -7.83 5.95
N SER A 186 -13.23 -7.15 5.33
CA SER A 186 -12.64 -5.89 5.83
C SER A 186 -13.53 -4.66 5.70
N GLY A 187 -14.61 -4.74 4.92
CA GLY A 187 -15.48 -3.58 4.67
C GLY A 187 -15.03 -2.66 3.54
N VAL A 188 -14.00 -3.01 2.76
CA VAL A 188 -13.63 -2.28 1.54
C VAL A 188 -14.72 -2.41 0.47
N ASP A 189 -14.86 -1.40 -0.40
CA ASP A 189 -15.98 -1.33 -1.36
C ASP A 189 -15.79 -2.26 -2.54
N SER A 190 -14.56 -2.42 -3.03
CA SER A 190 -14.29 -3.31 -4.17
C SER A 190 -12.86 -3.81 -4.27
N MET A 191 -12.68 -4.82 -5.12
CA MET A 191 -11.39 -5.39 -5.50
C MET A 191 -11.24 -5.38 -7.02
N PHE A 192 -10.02 -5.21 -7.54
CA PHE A 192 -9.75 -5.48 -8.94
C PHE A 192 -9.90 -6.96 -9.24
N ASP A 193 -10.71 -7.30 -10.23
CA ASP A 193 -10.83 -8.69 -10.70
C ASP A 193 -9.91 -8.95 -11.90
N PHE A 194 -8.68 -9.34 -11.61
CA PHE A 194 -7.70 -9.69 -12.63
C PHE A 194 -8.01 -11.00 -13.36
N THR A 195 -8.85 -11.86 -12.80
CA THR A 195 -9.34 -13.07 -13.47
C THR A 195 -10.13 -12.72 -14.74
N PHE A 196 -10.87 -11.61 -14.70
CA PHE A 196 -11.62 -11.10 -15.86
C PHE A 196 -10.79 -10.16 -16.73
N ALA A 197 -10.09 -9.20 -16.13
CA ALA A 197 -9.56 -8.02 -16.81
C ALA A 197 -8.11 -8.13 -17.30
N ASP A 198 -7.32 -9.11 -16.81
CA ASP A 198 -5.93 -9.26 -17.22
C ASP A 198 -5.80 -9.72 -18.69
N LYS A 199 -4.62 -9.48 -19.29
CA LYS A 199 -4.27 -9.90 -20.67
C LYS A 199 -4.43 -11.39 -20.94
N SER A 200 -4.40 -12.21 -19.90
CA SER A 200 -4.68 -13.66 -19.91
C SER A 200 -5.99 -14.02 -19.24
N GLY A 201 -6.77 -13.03 -18.85
CA GLY A 201 -8.06 -13.19 -18.18
C GLY A 201 -9.17 -13.74 -19.10
N ILE A 202 -10.32 -13.99 -18.50
CA ILE A 202 -11.45 -14.64 -19.19
C ILE A 202 -11.92 -13.85 -20.42
N ILE A 203 -12.04 -12.53 -20.30
CA ILE A 203 -12.46 -11.66 -21.41
C ILE A 203 -11.46 -11.73 -22.56
N ALA A 204 -10.17 -11.56 -22.25
CA ALA A 204 -9.12 -11.62 -23.25
C ALA A 204 -9.07 -12.98 -23.96
N ASN A 205 -9.25 -14.07 -23.23
CA ASN A 205 -9.26 -15.43 -23.81
C ASN A 205 -10.44 -15.65 -24.77
N VAL A 206 -11.63 -15.10 -24.46
CA VAL A 206 -12.77 -15.16 -25.39
C VAL A 206 -12.49 -14.33 -26.64
N VAL A 207 -12.04 -13.09 -26.49
CA VAL A 207 -11.74 -12.19 -27.61
C VAL A 207 -10.66 -12.77 -28.52
N ASN A 208 -9.64 -13.43 -27.95
CA ASN A 208 -8.56 -14.06 -28.70
C ASN A 208 -8.90 -15.46 -29.21
N GLY A 209 -10.14 -15.95 -29.07
CA GLY A 209 -10.59 -17.25 -29.53
C GLY A 209 -10.00 -18.46 -28.76
N LYS A 210 -9.42 -18.22 -27.59
CA LYS A 210 -8.86 -19.28 -26.72
C LYS A 210 -9.94 -19.96 -25.86
N SER A 211 -11.08 -19.34 -25.66
CA SER A 211 -12.24 -19.88 -24.97
C SER A 211 -13.55 -19.38 -25.62
N SER A 212 -14.68 -20.01 -25.29
CA SER A 212 -15.99 -19.63 -25.84
C SER A 212 -16.71 -18.61 -24.96
N ALA A 213 -17.60 -17.80 -25.56
CA ALA A 213 -18.50 -16.92 -24.81
C ALA A 213 -19.40 -17.70 -23.82
N ALA A 214 -19.72 -18.95 -24.13
CA ALA A 214 -20.49 -19.82 -23.23
C ALA A 214 -19.66 -20.24 -21.99
N SER A 215 -18.33 -20.33 -22.11
CA SER A 215 -17.43 -20.53 -20.95
C SER A 215 -17.40 -19.28 -20.08
N TYR A 216 -17.37 -18.09 -20.70
CA TYR A 216 -17.44 -16.81 -19.96
C TYR A 216 -18.72 -16.69 -19.12
N ALA A 217 -19.87 -17.08 -19.67
CA ALA A 217 -21.15 -16.98 -18.97
C ALA A 217 -21.33 -17.95 -17.78
N LYS A 218 -20.36 -18.85 -17.55
CA LYS A 218 -20.40 -19.84 -16.46
C LYS A 218 -19.50 -19.46 -15.27
N ASN A 219 -18.67 -18.45 -15.43
CA ASN A 219 -17.82 -17.90 -14.40
C ASN A 219 -18.44 -16.64 -13.83
#